data_4cb87503b7767be4b909ddeb34489447
#
_entry.id   4cb87503b7767be4b909ddeb34489447
#
_cell.length_a   1.000
_cell.length_b   1.000
_cell.length_c   1.000
_cell.angle_alpha   90.00
_cell.angle_beta   90.00
_cell.angle_gamma   90.00
#
_symmetry.space_group_name_H-M   'P 1'
#
loop_
_entity.id
_entity.type
_entity.pdbx_description
1 polymer ?
#
loop_
_entity_poly.entity_id
_entity_poly.type
_entity_poly.pdbx_seq_one_letter_code
_entity_poly.pdbx_strand_id
1 'polypeptide(L)'
;IVYMLETTERRALENQINQSQKMEMVGQLAGGIAHDFNNVLSAIMMANDFLLNAHKPTDPSFQDIMQIKQNATRAATLVRQLLAFSRRQTLRPQVLDLGDALSDLTMLLRRLIGEKVKLDLVHGRDLWPVKVDVSQFEQVVVNLAVNARDAMPDGGKLIIRTANVPTEETVQLANKGMPAADYVKIEIADTGTGIPHEIIDKIFEPFFSTKEVGKGTGLGL
;
A
#
# COMPACT_ATOMS: atom_id res chain seq x y z
N ILE A 1 1.50 -11.70 -41.43
CA ILE A 1 1.52 -10.53 -40.51
C ILE A 1 0.30 -10.56 -39.59
N VAL A 2 -0.91 -10.79 -40.11
CA VAL A 2 -2.17 -10.88 -39.30
C VAL A 2 -2.11 -12.01 -38.29
N TYR A 3 -1.55 -13.16 -38.64
CA TYR A 3 -1.38 -14.30 -37.73
C TYR A 3 -0.43 -14.00 -36.53
N MET A 4 0.59 -13.18 -36.72
CA MET A 4 1.52 -12.80 -35.64
C MET A 4 0.91 -11.82 -34.64
N LEU A 5 0.05 -10.92 -35.07
CA LEU A 5 -0.68 -9.98 -34.21
C LEU A 5 -1.69 -10.73 -33.31
N GLU A 6 -2.45 -11.66 -33.89
CA GLU A 6 -3.46 -12.47 -33.17
C GLU A 6 -2.84 -13.36 -32.09
N THR A 7 -1.66 -13.97 -32.35
CA THR A 7 -0.94 -14.77 -31.36
C THR A 7 -0.34 -13.92 -30.22
N THR A 8 0.00 -12.66 -30.46
CA THR A 8 0.55 -11.76 -29.44
C THR A 8 -0.54 -11.30 -28.48
N GLU A 9 -1.70 -10.91 -28.98
CA GLU A 9 -2.86 -10.55 -28.14
C GLU A 9 -3.35 -11.75 -27.34
N ARG A 10 -3.46 -12.91 -27.97
CA ARG A 10 -3.85 -14.16 -27.28
C ARG A 10 -2.88 -14.53 -26.15
N ARG A 11 -1.57 -14.44 -26.38
CA ARG A 11 -0.55 -14.69 -25.35
C ARG A 11 -0.61 -13.67 -24.20
N ALA A 12 -0.84 -12.38 -24.54
CA ALA A 12 -1.01 -11.35 -23.54
C ALA A 12 -2.24 -11.63 -22.66
N LEU A 13 -3.36 -12.04 -23.29
CA LEU A 13 -4.60 -12.39 -22.57
C LEU A 13 -4.42 -13.66 -21.71
N GLU A 14 -3.80 -14.70 -22.26
CA GLU A 14 -3.46 -15.94 -21.52
C GLU A 14 -2.56 -15.66 -20.32
N ASN A 15 -1.55 -14.80 -20.45
CA ASN A 15 -0.68 -14.38 -19.35
C ASN A 15 -1.47 -13.60 -18.30
N GLN A 16 -2.37 -12.73 -18.70
CA GLN A 16 -3.21 -11.94 -17.79
C GLN A 16 -4.18 -12.84 -17.02
N ILE A 17 -4.79 -13.84 -17.68
CA ILE A 17 -5.65 -14.82 -17.04
C ILE A 17 -4.86 -15.68 -16.06
N ASN A 18 -3.68 -16.18 -16.44
CA ASN A 18 -2.82 -16.97 -15.57
C ASN A 18 -2.37 -16.18 -14.34
N GLN A 19 -2.03 -14.90 -14.52
CA GLN A 19 -1.64 -14.03 -13.42
C GLN A 19 -2.82 -13.76 -12.47
N SER A 20 -4.02 -13.53 -13.02
CA SER A 20 -5.25 -13.37 -12.24
C SER A 20 -5.60 -14.63 -11.45
N GLN A 21 -5.48 -15.82 -12.06
CA GLN A 21 -5.74 -17.10 -11.38
C GLN A 21 -4.71 -17.39 -10.27
N LYS A 22 -3.41 -17.14 -10.52
CA LYS A 22 -2.39 -17.23 -9.48
C LYS A 22 -2.68 -16.31 -8.30
N MET A 23 -3.13 -15.08 -8.61
CA MET A 23 -3.50 -14.08 -7.62
C MET A 23 -4.69 -14.53 -6.78
N GLU A 24 -5.72 -15.12 -7.41
CA GLU A 24 -6.90 -15.65 -6.74
C GLU A 24 -6.55 -16.82 -5.79
N MET A 25 -5.70 -17.75 -6.23
CA MET A 25 -5.22 -18.85 -5.39
C MET A 25 -4.41 -18.36 -4.20
N VAL A 26 -3.49 -17.41 -4.41
CA VAL A 26 -2.70 -16.81 -3.33
C VAL A 26 -3.63 -16.07 -2.37
N GLY A 27 -4.64 -15.39 -2.87
CA GLY A 27 -5.64 -14.71 -2.07
C GLY A 27 -6.42 -15.66 -1.16
N GLN A 28 -6.94 -16.76 -1.69
CA GLN A 28 -7.69 -17.74 -0.91
C GLN A 28 -6.84 -18.42 0.17
N LEU A 29 -5.61 -18.81 -0.16
CA LEU A 29 -4.65 -19.40 0.79
C LEU A 29 -4.28 -18.40 1.89
N ALA A 30 -3.98 -17.15 1.51
CA ALA A 30 -3.63 -16.11 2.45
C ALA A 30 -4.77 -15.82 3.44
N GLY A 31 -6.03 -15.89 3.00
CA GLY A 31 -7.21 -15.69 3.85
C GLY A 31 -7.35 -16.72 4.97
N GLY A 32 -7.19 -18.00 4.64
CA GLY A 32 -7.23 -19.09 5.61
C GLY A 32 -6.06 -19.04 6.59
N ILE A 33 -4.85 -18.91 6.05
CA ILE A 33 -3.62 -18.84 6.84
C ILE A 33 -3.66 -17.63 7.79
N ALA A 34 -4.07 -16.47 7.32
CA ALA A 34 -4.10 -15.26 8.14
C ALA A 34 -5.14 -15.34 9.28
N HIS A 35 -6.26 -16.03 9.08
CA HIS A 35 -7.22 -16.29 10.14
C HIS A 35 -6.56 -17.09 11.28
N ASP A 36 -5.84 -18.15 10.96
CA ASP A 36 -5.18 -19.01 11.94
C ASP A 36 -4.02 -18.28 12.66
N PHE A 37 -3.22 -17.50 11.91
CA PHE A 37 -2.21 -16.63 12.52
C PHE A 37 -2.81 -15.60 13.48
N ASN A 38 -3.93 -14.97 13.13
CA ASN A 38 -4.59 -14.00 14.01
C ASN A 38 -5.05 -14.65 15.31
N ASN A 39 -5.55 -15.89 15.28
CA ASN A 39 -5.96 -16.63 16.47
C ASN A 39 -4.75 -16.88 17.40
N VAL A 40 -3.64 -17.35 16.82
CA VAL A 40 -2.40 -17.59 17.60
C VAL A 40 -1.84 -16.29 18.17
N LEU A 41 -1.76 -15.23 17.36
CA LEU A 41 -1.26 -13.94 17.82
C LEU A 41 -2.14 -13.31 18.90
N SER A 42 -3.46 -13.47 18.81
CA SER A 42 -4.39 -13.00 19.84
C SER A 42 -4.15 -13.70 21.17
N ALA A 43 -3.91 -15.01 21.16
CA ALA A 43 -3.57 -15.79 22.35
C ALA A 43 -2.22 -15.34 22.95
N ILE A 44 -1.20 -15.12 22.10
CA ILE A 44 0.12 -14.62 22.55
C ILE A 44 -0.01 -13.23 23.16
N MET A 45 -0.75 -12.32 22.53
CA MET A 45 -0.93 -10.95 23.02
C MET A 45 -1.68 -10.96 24.37
N MET A 46 -2.72 -11.77 24.50
CA MET A 46 -3.47 -11.92 25.75
C MET A 46 -2.56 -12.45 26.88
N ALA A 47 -1.81 -13.52 26.64
CA ALA A 47 -0.86 -14.06 27.63
C ALA A 47 0.21 -13.03 28.02
N ASN A 48 0.72 -12.28 27.03
CA ASN A 48 1.70 -11.22 27.28
C ASN A 48 1.12 -10.07 28.10
N ASP A 49 -0.15 -9.69 27.90
CA ASP A 49 -0.82 -8.65 28.69
C ASP A 49 -1.00 -9.11 30.14
N PHE A 50 -1.29 -10.38 30.38
CA PHE A 50 -1.30 -10.94 31.74
C PHE A 50 0.08 -10.86 32.43
N LEU A 51 1.15 -11.19 31.69
CA LEU A 51 2.52 -11.07 32.17
C LEU A 51 2.88 -9.61 32.49
N LEU A 52 2.53 -8.66 31.63
CA LEU A 52 2.77 -7.23 31.87
C LEU A 52 2.04 -6.71 33.10
N ASN A 53 0.84 -7.21 33.36
CA ASN A 53 0.08 -6.85 34.57
C ASN A 53 0.66 -7.46 35.85
N ALA A 54 1.35 -8.60 35.77
CA ALA A 54 1.94 -9.31 36.88
C ALA A 54 3.38 -8.84 37.21
N HIS A 55 4.09 -8.22 36.28
CA HIS A 55 5.49 -7.80 36.40
C HIS A 55 5.61 -6.27 36.46
N LYS A 56 6.44 -5.77 37.36
CA LYS A 56 6.73 -4.33 37.48
C LYS A 56 7.84 -3.93 36.50
N PRO A 57 7.94 -2.65 36.10
CA PRO A 57 9.02 -2.16 35.22
C PRO A 57 10.44 -2.41 35.76
N THR A 58 10.58 -2.65 37.06
CA THR A 58 11.85 -2.99 37.73
C THR A 58 12.23 -4.47 37.68
N ASP A 59 11.32 -5.32 37.22
CA ASP A 59 11.57 -6.75 37.06
C ASP A 59 12.56 -6.99 35.90
N PRO A 60 13.56 -7.85 36.11
CA PRO A 60 14.51 -8.19 35.00
C PRO A 60 13.84 -8.70 33.70
N SER A 61 12.72 -9.43 33.86
CA SER A 61 11.97 -9.98 32.70
C SER A 61 11.09 -8.96 31.99
N PHE A 62 10.88 -7.76 32.54
CA PHE A 62 9.94 -6.77 31.97
C PHE A 62 10.29 -6.35 30.58
N GLN A 63 11.59 -6.18 30.29
CA GLN A 63 12.06 -5.82 28.96
C GLN A 63 11.78 -6.91 27.93
N ASP A 64 11.98 -8.17 28.30
CA ASP A 64 11.71 -9.31 27.40
C ASP A 64 10.21 -9.43 27.11
N ILE A 65 9.36 -9.23 28.12
CA ILE A 65 7.89 -9.22 27.97
C ILE A 65 7.46 -8.09 27.02
N MET A 66 8.03 -6.89 27.15
CA MET A 66 7.77 -5.76 26.26
C MET A 66 8.20 -6.07 24.82
N GLN A 67 9.34 -6.75 24.64
CA GLN A 67 9.83 -7.14 23.32
C GLN A 67 8.93 -8.18 22.66
N ILE A 68 8.40 -9.15 23.42
CA ILE A 68 7.40 -10.11 22.94
C ILE A 68 6.15 -9.36 22.46
N LYS A 69 5.64 -8.39 23.22
CA LYS A 69 4.49 -7.57 22.82
C LYS A 69 4.72 -6.83 21.50
N GLN A 70 5.87 -6.19 21.37
CA GLN A 70 6.23 -5.47 20.14
C GLN A 70 6.30 -6.40 18.92
N ASN A 71 6.93 -7.56 19.08
CA ASN A 71 7.05 -8.54 18.00
C ASN A 71 5.69 -9.14 17.62
N ALA A 72 4.84 -9.48 18.59
CA ALA A 72 3.48 -9.97 18.32
C ALA A 72 2.62 -8.91 17.62
N THR A 73 2.72 -7.65 18.02
CA THR A 73 2.03 -6.52 17.35
C THR A 73 2.52 -6.33 15.93
N ARG A 74 3.84 -6.44 15.70
CA ARG A 74 4.44 -6.38 14.36
C ARG A 74 3.94 -7.53 13.48
N ALA A 75 3.92 -8.75 14.01
CA ALA A 75 3.41 -9.92 13.30
C ALA A 75 1.92 -9.76 12.95
N ALA A 76 1.08 -9.27 13.87
CA ALA A 76 -0.33 -9.00 13.61
C ALA A 76 -0.52 -7.95 12.49
N THR A 77 0.37 -6.98 12.40
CA THR A 77 0.35 -5.98 11.33
C THR A 77 0.69 -6.61 9.97
N LEU A 78 1.70 -7.48 9.90
CA LEU A 78 2.06 -8.22 8.69
C LEU A 78 0.92 -9.13 8.21
N VAL A 79 0.26 -9.81 9.13
CA VAL A 79 -0.90 -10.66 8.82
C VAL A 79 -2.07 -9.84 8.28
N ARG A 80 -2.32 -8.64 8.82
CA ARG A 80 -3.33 -7.71 8.29
C ARG A 80 -3.00 -7.24 6.86
N GLN A 81 -1.73 -6.95 6.57
CA GLN A 81 -1.28 -6.60 5.23
C GLN A 81 -1.47 -7.76 4.24
N LEU A 82 -1.20 -9.00 4.67
CA LEU A 82 -1.45 -10.21 3.88
C LEU A 82 -2.95 -10.40 3.62
N LEU A 83 -3.80 -10.15 4.61
CA LEU A 83 -5.27 -10.21 4.47
C LEU A 83 -5.83 -9.13 3.55
N ALA A 84 -5.29 -7.92 3.58
CA ALA A 84 -5.69 -6.85 2.67
C ALA A 84 -5.44 -7.24 1.21
N PHE A 85 -4.38 -7.99 0.95
CA PHE A 85 -4.08 -8.57 -0.35
C PHE A 85 -5.01 -9.76 -0.73
N SER A 86 -5.38 -10.60 0.25
CA SER A 86 -6.16 -11.83 0.06
C SER A 86 -7.64 -11.61 -0.15
N ARG A 87 -8.20 -10.57 0.46
CA ARG A 87 -9.65 -10.36 0.42
C ARG A 87 -10.02 -9.70 -0.91
N ARG A 88 -10.93 -10.32 -1.67
CA ARG A 88 -11.91 -9.59 -2.48
C ARG A 88 -12.73 -8.73 -1.52
N GLN A 89 -12.13 -7.64 -1.06
CA GLN A 89 -12.82 -6.69 -0.22
C GLN A 89 -13.98 -6.16 -1.06
N THR A 90 -15.20 -6.40 -0.63
CA THR A 90 -16.36 -5.78 -1.29
C THR A 90 -16.15 -4.29 -1.20
N LEU A 91 -15.68 -3.69 -2.29
CA LEU A 91 -15.46 -2.26 -2.36
C LEU A 91 -16.79 -1.54 -2.05
N ARG A 92 -16.72 -0.51 -1.28
CA ARG A 92 -17.85 0.40 -0.98
C ARG A 92 -17.54 1.79 -1.52
N PRO A 93 -17.58 1.96 -2.86
CA PRO A 93 -17.27 3.25 -3.46
C PRO A 93 -18.30 4.28 -3.04
N GLN A 94 -17.81 5.40 -2.55
CA GLN A 94 -18.62 6.59 -2.24
C GLN A 94 -18.03 7.81 -2.93
N VAL A 95 -18.85 8.85 -3.07
CA VAL A 95 -18.39 10.12 -3.62
C VAL A 95 -17.53 10.79 -2.57
N LEU A 96 -16.31 11.13 -2.93
CA LEU A 96 -15.29 11.68 -2.04
C LEU A 96 -14.73 12.98 -2.61
N ASP A 97 -14.60 13.99 -1.75
CA ASP A 97 -13.71 15.13 -1.98
C ASP A 97 -12.29 14.73 -1.60
N LEU A 98 -11.40 14.72 -2.59
CA LEU A 98 -10.01 14.30 -2.37
C LEU A 98 -9.19 15.32 -1.58
N GLY A 99 -9.56 16.61 -1.64
CA GLY A 99 -8.92 17.67 -0.86
C GLY A 99 -9.14 17.46 0.63
N ASP A 100 -10.39 17.23 1.02
CA ASP A 100 -10.77 16.94 2.40
C ASP A 100 -10.11 15.62 2.89
N ALA A 101 -10.23 14.56 2.12
CA ALA A 101 -9.66 13.25 2.48
C ALA A 101 -8.14 13.29 2.68
N LEU A 102 -7.40 14.00 1.82
CA LEU A 102 -5.95 14.17 1.97
C LEU A 102 -5.60 15.06 3.16
N SER A 103 -6.43 16.07 3.45
CA SER A 103 -6.26 16.93 4.61
C SER A 103 -6.41 16.14 5.92
N ASP A 104 -7.41 15.27 6.00
CA ASP A 104 -7.63 14.39 7.15
C ASP A 104 -6.46 13.41 7.35
N LEU A 105 -5.89 12.89 6.26
CA LEU A 105 -4.73 12.02 6.32
C LEU A 105 -3.43 12.72 6.74
N THR A 106 -3.35 14.04 6.64
CA THR A 106 -2.10 14.80 6.82
C THR A 106 -1.43 14.51 8.17
N MET A 107 -2.20 14.47 9.25
CA MET A 107 -1.66 14.22 10.58
C MET A 107 -1.07 12.81 10.70
N LEU A 108 -1.76 11.82 10.16
CA LEU A 108 -1.28 10.44 10.09
C LEU A 108 -0.01 10.33 9.25
N LEU A 109 0.00 10.93 8.06
CA LEU A 109 1.15 10.91 7.15
C LEU A 109 2.38 11.54 7.80
N ARG A 110 2.26 12.72 8.43
CA ARG A 110 3.35 13.38 9.16
C ARG A 110 3.94 12.47 10.23
N ARG A 111 3.10 11.74 10.98
CA ARG A 111 3.55 10.80 12.00
C ARG A 111 4.28 9.59 11.41
N LEU A 112 3.82 9.09 10.25
CA LEU A 112 4.41 7.92 9.59
C LEU A 112 5.75 8.22 8.91
N ILE A 113 5.87 9.39 8.26
CA ILE A 113 7.11 9.77 7.57
C ILE A 113 8.19 10.30 8.53
N GLY A 114 7.78 10.75 9.73
CA GLY A 114 8.69 11.27 10.76
C GLY A 114 9.18 12.70 10.46
N GLU A 115 9.96 13.23 11.38
CA GLU A 115 10.40 14.65 11.35
C GLU A 115 11.45 14.98 10.27
N LYS A 116 12.18 13.96 9.80
CA LYS A 116 13.23 14.14 8.79
C LYS A 116 12.69 14.41 7.39
N VAL A 117 11.44 14.03 7.10
CA VAL A 117 10.83 14.18 5.78
C VAL A 117 9.77 15.29 5.83
N LYS A 118 9.97 16.32 5.01
CA LYS A 118 8.99 17.40 4.88
C LYS A 118 7.83 16.98 3.98
N LEU A 119 6.58 17.06 4.49
CA LEU A 119 5.36 16.82 3.72
C LEU A 119 4.80 18.14 3.19
N ASP A 120 4.69 18.27 1.87
CA ASP A 120 4.02 19.36 1.19
C ASP A 120 2.78 18.82 0.45
N LEU A 121 1.62 19.43 0.72
CA LEU A 121 0.38 19.17 0.00
C LEU A 121 0.06 20.35 -0.92
N VAL A 122 -0.20 20.05 -2.18
CA VAL A 122 -0.57 21.04 -3.20
C VAL A 122 -1.91 20.62 -3.81
N HIS A 123 -2.97 21.20 -3.32
CA HIS A 123 -4.31 20.92 -3.81
C HIS A 123 -4.59 21.66 -5.11
N GLY A 124 -5.12 20.95 -6.11
CA GLY A 124 -5.70 21.56 -7.30
C GLY A 124 -6.93 22.40 -6.92
N ARG A 125 -7.20 23.45 -7.69
CA ARG A 125 -8.43 24.25 -7.51
C ARG A 125 -9.61 23.47 -8.09
N ASP A 126 -10.77 23.59 -7.41
CA ASP A 126 -12.05 23.07 -7.88
C ASP A 126 -11.97 21.60 -8.32
N LEU A 127 -11.35 20.74 -7.47
CA LEU A 127 -11.22 19.31 -7.75
C LEU A 127 -12.58 18.66 -7.94
N TRP A 128 -12.68 17.85 -8.97
CA TRP A 128 -13.89 17.08 -9.22
C TRP A 128 -14.07 15.99 -8.15
N PRO A 129 -15.30 15.71 -7.71
CA PRO A 129 -15.57 14.61 -6.81
C PRO A 129 -15.28 13.28 -7.52
N VAL A 130 -14.72 12.33 -6.79
CA VAL A 130 -14.40 10.99 -7.31
C VAL A 130 -15.19 9.93 -6.56
N LYS A 131 -15.54 8.82 -7.25
CA LYS A 131 -16.22 7.69 -6.64
C LYS A 131 -15.22 6.58 -6.36
N VAL A 132 -14.79 6.49 -5.10
CA VAL A 132 -13.76 5.53 -4.65
C VAL A 132 -14.11 4.95 -3.28
N ASP A 133 -13.51 3.83 -2.92
CA ASP A 133 -13.53 3.33 -1.54
C ASP A 133 -12.48 4.09 -0.72
N VAL A 134 -12.92 4.78 0.33
CA VAL A 134 -12.06 5.65 1.16
C VAL A 134 -10.91 4.87 1.77
N SER A 135 -11.20 3.68 2.32
CA SER A 135 -10.16 2.85 2.99
C SER A 135 -9.07 2.41 2.00
N GLN A 136 -9.45 2.09 0.77
CA GLN A 136 -8.49 1.72 -0.28
C GLN A 136 -7.68 2.92 -0.74
N PHE A 137 -8.32 4.07 -0.89
CA PHE A 137 -7.65 5.32 -1.20
C PHE A 137 -6.61 5.69 -0.15
N GLU A 138 -7.00 5.70 1.13
CA GLU A 138 -6.11 5.94 2.26
C GLU A 138 -4.93 4.95 2.28
N GLN A 139 -5.20 3.67 2.05
CA GLN A 139 -4.17 2.62 2.02
C GLN A 139 -3.13 2.88 0.92
N VAL A 140 -3.56 3.28 -0.28
CA VAL A 140 -2.64 3.62 -1.38
C VAL A 140 -1.75 4.79 -0.98
N VAL A 141 -2.32 5.87 -0.46
CA VAL A 141 -1.56 7.07 -0.07
C VAL A 141 -0.57 6.74 1.05
N VAL A 142 -0.99 6.00 2.07
CA VAL A 142 -0.12 5.56 3.18
C VAL A 142 1.02 4.68 2.68
N ASN A 143 0.74 3.70 1.82
CA ASN A 143 1.77 2.82 1.27
C ASN A 143 2.83 3.59 0.50
N LEU A 144 2.41 4.52 -0.36
CA LEU A 144 3.33 5.36 -1.14
C LEU A 144 4.16 6.29 -0.24
N ALA A 145 3.53 6.88 0.79
CA ALA A 145 4.24 7.73 1.75
C ALA A 145 5.29 6.96 2.58
N VAL A 146 4.97 5.74 2.99
CA VAL A 146 5.92 4.86 3.70
C VAL A 146 7.08 4.46 2.78
N ASN A 147 6.80 4.12 1.52
CA ASN A 147 7.84 3.80 0.54
C ASN A 147 8.75 5.01 0.27
N ALA A 148 8.17 6.20 0.13
CA ALA A 148 8.92 7.44 -0.02
C ALA A 148 9.83 7.72 1.19
N ARG A 149 9.32 7.57 2.42
CA ARG A 149 10.13 7.69 3.65
C ARG A 149 11.31 6.74 3.64
N ASP A 150 11.06 5.47 3.29
CA ASP A 150 12.10 4.44 3.30
C ASP A 150 13.17 4.69 2.21
N ALA A 151 12.81 5.40 1.13
CA ALA A 151 13.75 5.88 0.10
C ALA A 151 14.54 7.14 0.53
N MET A 152 14.19 7.76 1.66
CA MET A 152 14.79 9.00 2.18
C MET A 152 15.35 8.82 3.61
N PRO A 153 16.32 7.93 3.86
CA PRO A 153 16.81 7.63 5.22
C PRO A 153 17.44 8.84 5.90
N ASP A 154 18.07 9.74 5.13
CA ASP A 154 18.71 10.94 5.61
C ASP A 154 17.77 12.16 5.66
N GLY A 155 16.51 11.96 5.29
CA GLY A 155 15.51 13.01 5.17
C GLY A 155 15.30 13.45 3.73
N GLY A 156 14.32 14.33 3.54
CA GLY A 156 13.95 14.80 2.20
C GLY A 156 12.58 15.45 2.16
N LYS A 157 11.97 15.42 1.00
CA LYS A 157 10.68 16.05 0.73
C LYS A 157 9.72 15.08 0.05
N LEU A 158 8.52 14.95 0.60
CA LEU A 158 7.40 14.25 0.01
C LEU A 158 6.36 15.27 -0.43
N ILE A 159 5.99 15.27 -1.69
CA ILE A 159 5.03 16.21 -2.26
C ILE A 159 3.85 15.41 -2.80
N ILE A 160 2.64 15.76 -2.36
CA ILE A 160 1.40 15.20 -2.89
C ILE A 160 0.66 16.33 -3.62
N ARG A 161 0.41 16.14 -4.92
CA ARG A 161 -0.33 17.09 -5.76
C ARG A 161 -1.59 16.46 -6.29
N THR A 162 -2.64 17.26 -6.41
CA THR A 162 -3.90 16.86 -7.06
C THR A 162 -4.24 17.84 -8.17
N ALA A 163 -4.80 17.34 -9.26
CA ALA A 163 -5.25 18.16 -10.38
C ALA A 163 -6.38 17.45 -11.15
N ASN A 164 -7.30 18.22 -11.69
CA ASN A 164 -8.22 17.71 -12.69
C ASN A 164 -7.49 17.51 -14.03
N VAL A 165 -7.82 16.45 -14.73
CA VAL A 165 -7.29 16.13 -16.06
C VAL A 165 -8.50 15.89 -16.96
N PRO A 166 -8.84 16.85 -17.82
CA PRO A 166 -10.01 16.75 -18.70
C PRO A 166 -9.80 15.71 -19.80
N THR A 167 -10.91 15.25 -20.37
CA THR A 167 -10.94 14.21 -21.41
C THR A 167 -10.00 14.51 -22.58
N GLU A 168 -9.87 15.78 -22.98
CA GLU A 168 -9.02 16.22 -24.11
C GLU A 168 -7.54 15.87 -23.87
N GLU A 169 -7.07 15.95 -22.62
CA GLU A 169 -5.70 15.61 -22.25
C GLU A 169 -5.50 14.09 -22.13
N THR A 170 -6.56 13.33 -21.82
CA THR A 170 -6.47 11.89 -21.62
C THR A 170 -6.57 11.07 -22.91
N VAL A 171 -7.01 11.67 -24.02
CA VAL A 171 -7.05 11.00 -25.35
C VAL A 171 -5.69 10.39 -25.72
N GLN A 172 -4.59 11.07 -25.41
CA GLN A 172 -3.24 10.57 -25.67
C GLN A 172 -2.85 9.38 -24.75
N LEU A 173 -3.53 9.20 -23.63
CA LEU A 173 -3.31 8.10 -22.70
C LEU A 173 -4.12 6.85 -23.08
N ALA A 174 -5.08 6.94 -23.99
CA ALA A 174 -5.89 5.82 -24.49
C ALA A 174 -5.01 4.69 -25.06
N ASN A 175 -3.90 5.04 -25.72
CA ASN A 175 -2.91 4.09 -26.22
C ASN A 175 -2.16 3.31 -25.12
N LYS A 176 -2.31 3.71 -23.84
CA LYS A 176 -1.72 3.06 -22.66
C LYS A 176 -2.76 2.26 -21.85
N GLY A 177 -3.93 2.01 -22.43
CA GLY A 177 -5.00 1.24 -21.78
C GLY A 177 -5.90 2.06 -20.83
N MET A 178 -5.75 3.38 -20.75
CA MET A 178 -6.67 4.26 -20.04
C MET A 178 -7.76 4.78 -21.00
N PRO A 179 -9.06 4.56 -20.71
CA PRO A 179 -10.13 5.15 -21.50
C PRO A 179 -10.05 6.69 -21.50
N ALA A 180 -10.44 7.33 -22.62
CA ALA A 180 -10.58 8.77 -22.64
C ALA A 180 -11.77 9.19 -21.77
N ALA A 181 -11.50 9.92 -20.70
CA ALA A 181 -12.50 10.38 -19.73
C ALA A 181 -11.91 11.52 -18.87
N ASP A 182 -12.75 12.15 -18.08
CA ASP A 182 -12.33 13.09 -17.05
C ASP A 182 -11.74 12.34 -15.86
N TYR A 183 -10.54 12.73 -15.44
CA TYR A 183 -9.84 12.13 -14.30
C TYR A 183 -9.42 13.17 -13.28
N VAL A 184 -9.27 12.74 -12.04
CA VAL A 184 -8.50 13.46 -11.04
C VAL A 184 -7.16 12.76 -10.87
N LYS A 185 -6.09 13.48 -11.16
CA LYS A 185 -4.71 13.00 -10.98
C LYS A 185 -4.25 13.26 -9.56
N ILE A 186 -3.68 12.23 -8.93
CA ILE A 186 -2.92 12.36 -7.69
C ILE A 186 -1.47 12.00 -8.03
N GLU A 187 -0.58 12.92 -7.77
CA GLU A 187 0.86 12.78 -7.98
C GLU A 187 1.56 12.77 -6.63
N ILE A 188 2.33 11.73 -6.36
CA ILE A 188 3.13 11.60 -5.15
C ILE A 188 4.59 11.56 -5.60
N ALA A 189 5.37 12.56 -5.20
CA ALA A 189 6.75 12.72 -5.58
C ALA A 189 7.64 12.81 -4.34
N ASP A 190 8.73 12.07 -4.33
CA ASP A 190 9.75 12.11 -3.28
C ASP A 190 11.11 12.54 -3.84
N THR A 191 12.02 12.91 -2.95
CA THR A 191 13.41 13.25 -3.28
C THR A 191 14.39 12.16 -2.86
N GLY A 192 13.89 10.92 -2.78
CA GLY A 192 14.68 9.76 -2.34
C GLY A 192 15.62 9.20 -3.39
N THR A 193 16.11 8.01 -3.14
CA THR A 193 17.09 7.31 -3.99
C THR A 193 16.55 6.88 -5.35
N GLY A 194 15.22 6.97 -5.56
CA GLY A 194 14.57 6.54 -6.79
C GLY A 194 14.52 5.01 -6.95
N ILE A 195 14.05 4.58 -8.12
CA ILE A 195 13.90 3.17 -8.49
C ILE A 195 14.83 2.90 -9.69
N PRO A 196 15.76 1.93 -9.59
CA PRO A 196 16.61 1.53 -10.73
C PRO A 196 15.77 1.06 -11.91
N HIS A 197 16.22 1.41 -13.13
CA HIS A 197 15.49 1.12 -14.37
C HIS A 197 15.26 -0.39 -14.57
N GLU A 198 16.21 -1.22 -14.10
CA GLU A 198 16.18 -2.67 -14.28
C GLU A 198 15.05 -3.37 -13.49
N ILE A 199 14.50 -2.70 -12.49
CA ILE A 199 13.45 -3.27 -11.64
C ILE A 199 12.09 -2.58 -11.80
N ILE A 200 12.00 -1.52 -12.62
CA ILE A 200 10.79 -0.70 -12.72
C ILE A 200 9.56 -1.51 -13.18
N ASP A 201 9.76 -2.50 -14.05
CA ASP A 201 8.71 -3.38 -14.54
C ASP A 201 8.26 -4.43 -13.50
N LYS A 202 9.09 -4.65 -12.48
CA LYS A 202 8.86 -5.66 -11.42
C LYS A 202 8.25 -5.09 -10.15
N ILE A 203 8.24 -3.77 -9.98
CA ILE A 203 7.78 -3.14 -8.71
C ILE A 203 6.31 -3.42 -8.38
N PHE A 204 5.51 -3.77 -9.40
CA PHE A 204 4.11 -4.16 -9.24
C PHE A 204 3.91 -5.69 -9.13
N GLU A 205 4.99 -6.48 -9.20
CA GLU A 205 4.88 -7.93 -8.97
C GLU A 205 4.64 -8.19 -7.47
N PRO A 206 3.66 -9.03 -7.12
CA PRO A 206 3.39 -9.37 -5.73
C PRO A 206 4.63 -9.96 -5.05
N PHE A 207 4.88 -9.54 -3.82
CA PHE A 207 6.03 -9.95 -2.99
C PHE A 207 7.40 -9.47 -3.48
N PHE A 208 7.47 -8.70 -4.58
CA PHE A 208 8.71 -8.09 -5.00
C PHE A 208 9.13 -7.00 -4.02
N SER A 209 10.34 -7.07 -3.52
CA SER A 209 10.91 -6.07 -2.61
C SER A 209 12.43 -6.04 -2.74
N THR A 210 13.00 -4.85 -2.76
CA THR A 210 14.45 -4.62 -2.69
C THR A 210 14.95 -4.45 -1.25
N LYS A 211 14.03 -4.45 -0.27
CA LYS A 211 14.36 -4.31 1.15
C LYS A 211 14.86 -5.65 1.70
N GLU A 212 15.68 -5.57 2.76
CA GLU A 212 16.15 -6.77 3.47
C GLU A 212 15.00 -7.67 3.90
N VAL A 213 15.25 -8.96 3.96
CA VAL A 213 14.26 -9.97 4.39
C VAL A 213 13.65 -9.58 5.73
N GLY A 214 12.33 -9.44 5.76
CA GLY A 214 11.57 -9.03 6.97
C GLY A 214 11.37 -7.52 7.14
N LYS A 215 11.93 -6.65 6.28
CA LYS A 215 11.71 -5.20 6.30
C LYS A 215 10.75 -4.71 5.21
N GLY A 216 10.49 -5.52 4.21
CA GLY A 216 9.51 -5.22 3.14
C GLY A 216 8.61 -6.42 2.89
N THR A 217 7.30 -6.17 2.71
CA THR A 217 6.33 -7.23 2.39
C THR A 217 6.19 -7.48 0.89
N GLY A 218 6.63 -6.53 0.04
CA GLY A 218 6.40 -6.56 -1.40
C GLY A 218 4.92 -6.49 -1.81
N LEU A 219 4.07 -5.95 -0.94
CA LEU A 219 2.61 -5.84 -1.15
C LEU A 219 2.12 -4.39 -1.11
N GLY A 220 3.01 -3.41 -1.15
CA GLY A 220 2.69 -2.00 -0.96
C GLY A 220 2.54 -1.19 -2.26
N LEU A 221 2.82 -1.77 -3.43
CA LEU A 221 2.63 -1.16 -4.75
C LEU A 221 1.68 -1.98 -5.60
#